data_283d5e4cd22115670e7e3fac1571361f
#
_entry.id   283d5e4cd22115670e7e3fac1571361f
#
_cell.length_a   1.000
_cell.length_b   1.000
_cell.length_c   1.000
_cell.angle_alpha   90.00
_cell.angle_beta   90.00
_cell.angle_gamma   90.00
#
_symmetry.space_group_name_H-M   'P 1'
#
loop_
_entity.id
_entity.type
_entity.pdbx_description
1 polymer ?
#
loop_
_entity_poly.entity_id
_entity_poly.type
_entity_poly.pdbx_seq_one_letter_code
_entity_poly.pdbx_strand_id
1 'polypeptide(L)' 'MKKYIGKHIKILNDEWSGEFTKGNLYEIIPNIHDIPCVANDNGVVSFDILCYTDDYEIVENINLDKE' A
#
# COMPACT_ATOMS: atom_id res chain seq x y z
N MET A 1 8.57 1.79 9.29
CA MET A 1 7.62 1.24 8.28
C MET A 1 7.45 -0.26 8.36
N LYS A 2 8.47 -0.99 8.79
CA LYS A 2 8.37 -2.44 8.93
C LYS A 2 7.18 -2.90 9.77
N LYS A 3 6.83 -2.11 10.76
CA LYS A 3 5.69 -2.44 11.64
C LYS A 3 4.37 -2.45 10.91
N TYR A 4 4.33 -1.93 9.69
CA TYR A 4 3.09 -1.91 8.92
C TYR A 4 2.99 -3.07 7.93
N ILE A 5 3.99 -3.95 7.88
CA ILE A 5 3.88 -5.14 7.04
C ILE A 5 2.64 -5.91 7.48
N GLY A 6 1.81 -6.26 6.51
CA GLY A 6 0.53 -6.91 6.78
C GLY A 6 -0.64 -5.95 6.85
N LYS A 7 -0.36 -4.66 7.02
CA LYS A 7 -1.40 -3.63 6.95
C LYS A 7 -1.59 -3.23 5.50
N HIS A 8 -2.44 -2.24 5.27
CA HIS A 8 -2.75 -1.81 3.90
C HIS A 8 -2.54 -0.31 3.77
N ILE A 9 -2.33 0.13 2.55
CA ILE A 9 -2.40 1.56 2.23
C ILE A 9 -3.62 1.78 1.37
N LYS A 10 -4.23 2.96 1.52
CA LYS A 10 -5.33 3.40 0.68
C LYS A 10 -4.83 4.59 -0.12
N ILE A 11 -4.98 4.53 -1.42
CA ILE A 11 -4.47 5.61 -2.29
C ILE A 11 -5.43 6.78 -2.23
N LEU A 12 -4.87 7.97 -1.98
CA LEU A 12 -5.68 9.17 -1.71
C LEU A 12 -5.86 10.08 -2.92
N ASN A 13 -5.05 9.91 -3.98
CA ASN A 13 -5.13 10.81 -5.12
C ASN A 13 -4.75 10.06 -6.39
N ASP A 14 -4.70 10.79 -7.50
CA ASP A 14 -4.41 10.20 -8.81
C ASP A 14 -2.97 10.38 -9.26
N GLU A 15 -2.07 10.76 -8.36
CA GLU A 15 -0.67 11.00 -8.72
C GLU A 15 0.00 9.75 -9.27
N TRP A 16 -0.48 8.58 -8.85
CA TRP A 16 0.09 7.30 -9.26
C TRP A 16 -0.82 6.55 -10.23
N SER A 17 -1.66 7.30 -10.93
CA SER A 17 -2.57 6.75 -11.93
C SER A 17 -1.78 5.91 -12.94
N GLY A 18 -2.30 4.74 -13.26
CA GLY A 18 -1.59 3.80 -14.12
C GLY A 18 -0.81 2.76 -13.35
N GLU A 19 -0.46 3.06 -12.09
CA GLU A 19 0.21 2.10 -11.21
C GLU A 19 -0.66 1.77 -10.02
N PHE A 20 -1.29 2.79 -9.43
CA PHE A 20 -2.16 2.60 -8.27
C PHE A 20 -3.46 3.36 -8.51
N THR A 21 -4.56 2.74 -8.16
CA THR A 21 -5.87 3.32 -8.37
C THR A 21 -6.35 4.03 -7.11
N LYS A 22 -6.75 5.28 -7.24
CA LYS A 22 -7.26 6.06 -6.12
C LYS A 22 -8.40 5.32 -5.44
N GLY A 23 -8.35 5.27 -4.12
CA GLY A 23 -9.39 4.65 -3.32
C GLY A 23 -9.18 3.17 -3.08
N ASN A 24 -8.30 2.52 -3.82
CA ASN A 24 -8.05 1.09 -3.63
C ASN A 24 -7.08 0.85 -2.50
N LEU A 25 -7.14 -0.36 -1.97
CA LEU A 25 -6.27 -0.80 -0.89
C LEU A 25 -5.19 -1.71 -1.45
N TYR A 26 -3.98 -1.58 -0.93
CA TYR A 26 -2.85 -2.41 -1.34
C TYR A 26 -2.14 -2.87 -0.08
N GLU A 27 -1.89 -4.18 0.01
CA GLU A 27 -1.26 -4.73 1.20
C GLU A 27 0.24 -4.43 1.22
N ILE A 28 0.75 -4.07 2.38
CA ILE A 28 2.19 -3.86 2.56
C ILE A 28 2.79 -5.23 2.84
N ILE A 29 3.69 -5.66 1.95
CA ILE A 29 4.33 -6.97 2.03
C ILE A 29 5.85 -6.79 2.11
N PRO A 30 6.56 -7.74 2.69
CA PRO A 30 8.02 -7.64 2.72
C PRO A 30 8.61 -8.16 1.41
N ASN A 31 9.73 -7.55 0.99
CA ASN A 31 10.50 -8.13 -0.10
C ASN A 31 11.49 -9.14 0.50
N ILE A 32 12.43 -9.65 -0.31
CA ILE A 32 13.35 -10.67 0.15
C ILE A 32 14.32 -10.17 1.23
N HIS A 33 14.41 -8.85 1.41
CA HIS A 33 15.24 -8.24 2.44
C HIS A 33 14.40 -7.72 3.61
N ASP A 34 13.14 -8.14 3.72
CA ASP A 34 12.22 -7.67 4.75
C ASP A 34 11.92 -6.17 4.66
N ILE A 35 12.07 -5.60 3.48
CA ILE A 35 11.74 -4.19 3.27
C ILE A 35 10.28 -4.11 2.86
N PRO A 36 9.48 -3.23 3.50
CA PRO A 36 8.06 -3.07 3.14
C PRO A 36 7.91 -2.62 1.70
N CYS A 37 7.02 -3.28 0.98
CA CYS A 37 6.73 -2.97 -0.41
C CYS A 37 5.26 -3.16 -0.67
N VAL A 38 4.77 -2.71 -1.82
CA VAL A 38 3.42 -2.98 -2.28
C VAL A 38 3.49 -3.38 -3.75
N ALA A 39 2.55 -4.21 -4.18
CA ALA A 39 2.42 -4.57 -5.59
C ALA A 39 1.42 -3.61 -6.22
N ASN A 40 1.79 -3.01 -7.34
CA ASN A 40 0.89 -2.09 -8.01
C ASN A 40 -0.11 -2.87 -8.88
N ASP A 41 -0.96 -2.14 -9.62
CA ASP A 41 -1.99 -2.74 -10.44
C ASP A 41 -1.42 -3.63 -11.54
N ASN A 42 -0.17 -3.44 -11.89
CA ASN A 42 0.51 -4.24 -12.91
C ASN A 42 1.28 -5.40 -12.32
N GLY A 43 1.20 -5.59 -11.00
CA GLY A 43 1.89 -6.67 -10.33
C GLY A 43 3.35 -6.39 -10.01
N VAL A 44 3.80 -5.16 -10.21
CA VAL A 44 5.19 -4.79 -9.91
C VAL A 44 5.30 -4.44 -8.43
N VAL A 45 6.23 -5.10 -7.75
CA VAL A 45 6.44 -4.89 -6.32
C VAL A 45 7.56 -3.87 -6.13
N SER A 46 7.27 -2.81 -5.39
CA SER A 46 8.27 -1.78 -5.10
C SER A 46 7.90 -1.03 -3.83
N PHE A 47 8.85 -0.23 -3.33
CA PHE A 47 8.59 0.59 -2.16
C PHE A 47 8.43 2.07 -2.53
N ASP A 48 8.46 2.41 -3.80
CA ASP A 48 8.50 3.80 -4.24
C ASP A 48 7.38 4.64 -3.63
N ILE A 49 6.13 4.18 -3.77
CA ILE A 49 5.01 4.98 -3.28
C ILE A 49 5.06 5.17 -1.77
N LEU A 50 5.64 4.20 -1.07
CA LEU A 50 5.67 4.28 0.40
C LEU A 50 6.48 5.45 0.90
N CYS A 51 7.34 6.02 0.06
CA CYS A 51 8.11 7.21 0.39
C CYS A 51 7.30 8.50 0.26
N TYR A 52 6.11 8.42 -0.33
CA TYR A 52 5.28 9.60 -0.62
C TYR A 52 4.05 9.57 0.28
N THR A 53 4.29 9.84 1.55
CA THR A 53 3.29 9.64 2.59
C THR A 53 2.04 10.51 2.45
N ASP A 54 2.09 11.55 1.64
CA ASP A 54 0.91 12.39 1.39
C ASP A 54 -0.05 11.75 0.39
N ASP A 55 0.40 10.72 -0.32
CA ASP A 55 -0.38 10.14 -1.40
C ASP A 55 -1.20 8.93 -0.95
N TYR A 56 -1.03 8.50 0.28
CA TYR A 56 -1.77 7.37 0.80
C TYR A 56 -1.96 7.52 2.31
N GLU A 57 -2.82 6.69 2.86
CA GLU A 57 -2.94 6.58 4.31
C GLU A 57 -2.83 5.12 4.70
N ILE A 58 -2.33 4.86 5.89
CA ILE A 58 -2.23 3.51 6.42
C ILE A 58 -3.59 3.09 6.95
N VAL A 59 -4.04 1.91 6.54
CA VAL A 59 -5.27 1.32 7.02
C VAL A 59 -4.87 0.11 7.84
N GLU A 60 -4.92 0.24 9.15
CA GLU A 60 -4.45 -0.81 10.03
C GLU A 60 -5.48 -1.90 10.22
N ASN A 61 -6.75 -1.56 10.06
CA ASN A 61 -7.81 -2.52 10.28
C ASN A 61 -8.82 -2.43 9.17
N ILE A 62 -8.72 -3.31 8.21
CA ILE A 62 -9.65 -3.33 7.10
C ILE A 62 -10.73 -4.36 7.29
N ASN A 63 -10.82 -4.93 8.44
CA ASN A 63 -11.81 -5.93 8.71
C ASN A 63 -13.17 -5.34 8.78
N LEU A 64 -13.94 -5.96 8.17
CA LEU A 64 -15.16 -5.43 8.04
C LEU A 64 -16.17 -6.24 8.70
N ASP A 65 -16.22 -6.80 8.98
CA ASP A 65 -17.10 -7.49 9.54
C ASP A 65 -17.37 -7.63 10.65
N LYS A 66 -17.27 -7.49 10.60
CA LYS A 66 -17.42 -7.69 11.41
C LYS A 66 -18.04 -7.89 11.92
N GLU A 67 -18.25 -8.20 11.82
CA GLU A 67 -18.76 -8.43 12.20
C GLU A 67 -19.14 -8.42 12.48
#